data_28ef70892056b114bc42ab2345b23dfb
#
_entry.id   28ef70892056b114bc42ab2345b23dfb
#
_cell.length_a   1.000
_cell.length_b   1.000
_cell.length_c   1.000
_cell.angle_alpha   90.00
_cell.angle_beta   90.00
_cell.angle_gamma   90.00
#
_symmetry.space_group_name_H-M   'P 1'
#
loop_
_entity.id
_entity.type
_entity.pdbx_description
1 polymer ?
#
loop_
_entity_poly.entity_id
_entity_poly.type
_entity_poly.pdbx_seq_one_letter_code
_entity_poly.pdbx_strand_id
1 'polypeptide(L)'
;MPQYEYNGYDKAGARVSGSITAESLSAAQQLLKKQGLLLKSVKEEQLNQQAALFSTDKIGIADIEFLTAELSLLLDSGLKIDKGIELLKSANKKPSLARLLNKISTELRSGKQLSQVLAGFPDYFDALYVNLVSIGEKTGQLSDVFRQLASDLAFKRDLQKKISQALTYPMVILLVCIASVVFIFNYVVPNMATMFERQQDLPFYTTLLLSTSAWLQQYQLILLIVLVLLGVLVVQGRKRPAFQRRWQWLAIRIPVVSSAVLQVERIRFNGGLAMMLQAGVAVDQALDLANGNIKQAELRAEMQIAIGKIKRGEQLSSALRQTRLFPDFFASLLSVGEESGELARIFDEIAQRCQRQFTDWVTRFTSLLEPLLILVMGGIVGGVVVIMMLSITSATDVGL
;
A
#
# COMPACT_ATOMS: atom_id res chain seq x y z
N MET A 1 3.46 -20.79 28.11
CA MET A 1 2.55 -21.86 28.57
C MET A 1 1.50 -22.06 27.51
N PRO A 2 1.18 -23.28 27.09
CA PRO A 2 0.13 -23.54 26.11
C PRO A 2 -1.24 -23.16 26.66
N GLN A 3 -2.12 -22.71 25.74
CA GLN A 3 -3.49 -22.32 26.06
C GLN A 3 -4.42 -23.42 25.58
N TYR A 4 -5.40 -23.79 26.42
CA TYR A 4 -6.34 -24.88 26.16
C TYR A 4 -7.76 -24.31 26.11
N GLU A 5 -8.46 -24.56 24.99
CA GLU A 5 -9.88 -24.25 24.86
C GLU A 5 -10.72 -25.39 25.43
N TYR A 6 -11.69 -25.05 26.28
CA TYR A 6 -12.57 -26.05 26.88
C TYR A 6 -14.05 -25.75 26.59
N ASN A 7 -14.81 -26.81 26.46
CA ASN A 7 -16.25 -26.82 26.42
C ASN A 7 -16.77 -27.79 27.48
N GLY A 8 -17.67 -27.31 28.32
CA GLY A 8 -18.22 -28.10 29.41
C GLY A 8 -19.57 -27.58 29.89
N TYR A 9 -20.02 -28.10 31.03
CA TYR A 9 -21.25 -27.70 31.70
C TYR A 9 -20.90 -27.32 33.15
N ASP A 10 -21.57 -26.31 33.67
CA ASP A 10 -21.48 -25.97 35.09
C ASP A 10 -22.36 -26.91 35.96
N LYS A 11 -22.33 -26.70 37.29
CA LYS A 11 -23.16 -27.49 38.23
C LYS A 11 -24.65 -27.31 38.03
N ALA A 12 -25.09 -26.26 37.34
CA ALA A 12 -26.48 -25.97 37.02
C ALA A 12 -26.90 -26.54 35.63
N GLY A 13 -25.99 -27.22 34.90
CA GLY A 13 -26.25 -27.77 33.56
C GLY A 13 -26.13 -26.75 32.41
N ALA A 14 -25.72 -25.50 32.71
CA ALA A 14 -25.52 -24.50 31.67
C ALA A 14 -24.20 -24.75 30.92
N ARG A 15 -24.23 -24.55 29.58
CA ARG A 15 -23.06 -24.74 28.72
C ARG A 15 -22.06 -23.60 28.93
N VAL A 16 -20.84 -23.94 29.33
CA VAL A 16 -19.74 -23.00 29.54
C VAL A 16 -18.62 -23.35 28.58
N SER A 17 -18.10 -22.34 27.87
CA SER A 17 -16.91 -22.44 27.03
C SER A 17 -15.92 -21.31 27.36
N GLY A 18 -14.63 -21.62 27.32
CA GLY A 18 -13.58 -20.64 27.64
C GLY A 18 -12.21 -21.18 27.33
N SER A 19 -11.18 -20.41 27.67
CA SER A 19 -9.77 -20.82 27.54
C SER A 19 -9.06 -20.75 28.88
N ILE A 20 -8.14 -21.70 29.12
CA ILE A 20 -7.30 -21.77 30.31
C ILE A 20 -5.84 -22.02 29.93
N THR A 21 -4.93 -21.37 30.63
CA THR A 21 -3.48 -21.56 30.44
C THR A 21 -2.97 -22.61 31.44
N ALA A 22 -2.32 -23.67 30.94
CA ALA A 22 -1.78 -24.72 31.79
C ALA A 22 -0.50 -25.30 31.16
N GLU A 23 0.33 -25.97 31.97
CA GLU A 23 1.58 -26.58 31.53
C GLU A 23 1.38 -27.84 30.67
N SER A 24 0.22 -28.50 30.83
CA SER A 24 -0.15 -29.70 30.06
C SER A 24 -1.67 -29.85 29.97
N LEU A 25 -2.15 -30.66 29.03
CA LEU A 25 -3.57 -31.00 28.87
C LEU A 25 -4.16 -31.59 30.15
N SER A 26 -3.40 -32.44 30.85
CA SER A 26 -3.80 -33.05 32.14
C SER A 26 -3.92 -32.00 33.25
N ALA A 27 -3.02 -31.05 33.32
CA ALA A 27 -3.08 -29.93 34.26
C ALA A 27 -4.30 -29.01 33.99
N ALA A 28 -4.59 -28.71 32.70
CA ALA A 28 -5.77 -27.95 32.33
C ALA A 28 -7.07 -28.65 32.74
N GLN A 29 -7.16 -29.97 32.53
CA GLN A 29 -8.32 -30.78 32.92
C GLN A 29 -8.51 -30.82 34.43
N GLN A 30 -7.44 -30.94 35.24
CA GLN A 30 -7.51 -30.93 36.70
C GLN A 30 -7.96 -29.56 37.25
N LEU A 31 -7.44 -28.46 36.69
CA LEU A 31 -7.83 -27.12 37.09
C LEU A 31 -9.32 -26.86 36.85
N LEU A 32 -9.82 -27.26 35.64
CA LEU A 32 -11.23 -27.08 35.27
C LEU A 32 -12.18 -27.99 36.12
N LYS A 33 -11.75 -29.23 36.40
CA LYS A 33 -12.50 -30.11 37.35
C LYS A 33 -12.54 -29.53 38.75
N LYS A 34 -11.47 -28.93 39.28
CA LYS A 34 -11.47 -28.24 40.57
C LYS A 34 -12.43 -27.05 40.60
N GLN A 35 -12.68 -26.41 39.48
CA GLN A 35 -13.66 -25.34 39.33
C GLN A 35 -15.12 -25.87 39.24
N GLY A 36 -15.32 -27.18 39.29
CA GLY A 36 -16.64 -27.81 39.30
C GLY A 36 -17.29 -27.91 37.93
N LEU A 37 -16.50 -27.82 36.85
CA LEU A 37 -17.00 -27.94 35.48
C LEU A 37 -16.98 -29.39 35.01
N LEU A 38 -18.08 -29.84 34.41
CA LEU A 38 -18.18 -31.12 33.69
C LEU A 38 -17.66 -30.94 32.25
N LEU A 39 -16.46 -31.42 31.98
CA LEU A 39 -15.79 -31.22 30.73
C LEU A 39 -16.34 -32.13 29.64
N LYS A 40 -16.77 -31.57 28.51
CA LYS A 40 -17.13 -32.27 27.29
C LYS A 40 -15.95 -32.45 26.38
N SER A 41 -15.13 -31.41 26.22
CA SER A 41 -13.89 -31.47 25.42
C SER A 41 -12.90 -30.42 25.93
N VAL A 42 -11.62 -30.78 25.96
CA VAL A 42 -10.49 -29.88 26.16
C VAL A 42 -9.52 -30.14 25.02
N LYS A 43 -9.18 -29.11 24.27
CA LYS A 43 -8.23 -29.20 23.16
C LYS A 43 -7.16 -28.17 23.38
N GLU A 44 -5.92 -28.52 23.09
CA GLU A 44 -4.85 -27.54 22.98
C GLU A 44 -5.22 -26.57 21.83
N GLU A 45 -5.20 -25.27 22.12
CA GLU A 45 -5.38 -24.26 21.11
C GLU A 45 -4.15 -24.32 20.17
N GLN A 46 -4.13 -25.34 19.30
CA GLN A 46 -3.23 -25.34 18.15
C GLN A 46 -3.65 -24.13 17.33
N LEU A 47 -2.83 -23.07 17.38
CA LEU A 47 -2.89 -22.01 16.39
C LEU A 47 -3.02 -22.67 15.03
N ASN A 48 -4.21 -22.64 14.48
CA ASN A 48 -4.59 -23.35 13.27
C ASN A 48 -3.76 -22.75 12.11
N GLN A 49 -2.50 -23.21 11.98
CA GLN A 49 -1.55 -22.74 10.95
C GLN A 49 -2.10 -22.96 9.55
N GLN A 50 -3.02 -23.91 9.39
CA GLN A 50 -3.66 -24.18 8.09
C GLN A 50 -4.80 -23.19 7.76
N ALA A 51 -5.51 -22.65 8.75
CA ALA A 51 -6.46 -21.55 8.52
C ALA A 51 -5.74 -20.19 8.30
N ALA A 52 -4.51 -20.05 8.76
CA ALA A 52 -3.70 -18.86 8.53
C ALA A 52 -3.22 -18.67 7.08
N LEU A 53 -3.24 -19.71 6.26
CA LEU A 53 -2.85 -19.62 4.84
C LEU A 53 -3.92 -18.94 3.97
N PHE A 54 -5.18 -18.87 4.42
CA PHE A 54 -6.29 -18.23 3.70
C PHE A 54 -6.95 -17.08 4.48
N SER A 55 -6.57 -16.81 5.72
CA SER A 55 -7.08 -15.64 6.43
C SER A 55 -6.25 -14.42 6.05
N THR A 56 -6.88 -13.44 5.42
CA THR A 56 -6.38 -12.08 5.19
C THR A 56 -6.28 -11.28 6.51
N ASP A 57 -5.80 -11.90 7.58
CA ASP A 57 -5.65 -11.27 8.91
C ASP A 57 -4.37 -10.40 9.00
N LYS A 58 -4.04 -9.69 7.89
CA LYS A 58 -2.96 -8.71 7.90
C LYS A 58 -3.50 -7.36 8.31
N ILE A 59 -2.78 -6.70 9.22
CA ILE A 59 -3.05 -5.31 9.59
C ILE A 59 -2.71 -4.44 8.38
N GLY A 60 -3.71 -3.71 7.87
CA GLY A 60 -3.56 -2.77 6.77
C GLY A 60 -3.60 -1.32 7.23
N ILE A 61 -3.41 -0.40 6.29
CA ILE A 61 -3.48 1.05 6.56
C ILE A 61 -4.85 1.47 7.14
N ALA A 62 -5.94 0.82 6.72
CA ALA A 62 -7.28 1.09 7.23
C ALA A 62 -7.44 0.73 8.72
N ASP A 63 -6.75 -0.33 9.18
CA ASP A 63 -6.78 -0.72 10.59
C ASP A 63 -6.00 0.28 11.45
N ILE A 64 -4.86 0.76 10.96
CA ILE A 64 -4.03 1.75 11.66
C ILE A 64 -4.72 3.12 11.66
N GLU A 65 -5.32 3.51 10.55
CA GLU A 65 -6.10 4.75 10.47
C GLU A 65 -7.27 4.72 11.45
N PHE A 66 -8.06 3.64 11.47
CA PHE A 66 -9.15 3.46 12.42
C PHE A 66 -8.64 3.55 13.87
N LEU A 67 -7.57 2.82 14.21
CA LEU A 67 -6.95 2.87 15.53
C LEU A 67 -6.55 4.30 15.92
N THR A 68 -5.92 5.03 14.99
CA THR A 68 -5.41 6.38 15.21
C THR A 68 -6.57 7.38 15.40
N ALA A 69 -7.62 7.26 14.57
CA ALA A 69 -8.80 8.12 14.65
C ALA A 69 -9.59 7.90 15.97
N GLU A 70 -9.78 6.65 16.35
CA GLU A 70 -10.46 6.33 17.61
C GLU A 70 -9.64 6.79 18.83
N LEU A 71 -8.31 6.62 18.81
CA LEU A 71 -7.43 7.15 19.86
C LEU A 71 -7.53 8.68 19.95
N SER A 72 -7.56 9.38 18.82
CA SER A 72 -7.75 10.83 18.80
C SER A 72 -9.05 11.22 19.50
N LEU A 73 -10.17 10.56 19.14
CA LEU A 73 -11.48 10.84 19.72
C LEU A 73 -11.51 10.57 21.24
N LEU A 74 -10.92 9.46 21.69
CA LEU A 74 -10.86 9.10 23.10
C LEU A 74 -9.99 10.08 23.90
N LEU A 75 -8.86 10.52 23.35
CA LEU A 75 -7.99 11.52 23.96
C LEU A 75 -8.67 12.90 24.01
N ASP A 76 -9.39 13.31 22.96
CA ASP A 76 -10.20 14.54 22.95
C ASP A 76 -11.27 14.55 24.04
N SER A 77 -11.83 13.38 24.36
CA SER A 77 -12.79 13.24 25.47
C SER A 77 -12.14 13.22 26.87
N GLY A 78 -10.81 13.42 26.94
CA GLY A 78 -10.06 13.43 28.20
C GLY A 78 -9.65 12.05 28.74
N LEU A 79 -9.84 10.99 27.97
CA LEU A 79 -9.42 9.65 28.36
C LEU A 79 -7.89 9.52 28.27
N LYS A 80 -7.28 8.87 29.28
CA LYS A 80 -5.84 8.59 29.21
C LYS A 80 -5.53 7.53 28.15
N ILE A 81 -4.35 7.62 27.53
CA ILE A 81 -3.92 6.76 26.40
C ILE A 81 -3.97 5.25 26.76
N ASP A 82 -3.55 4.88 27.97
CA ASP A 82 -3.59 3.50 28.47
C ASP A 82 -5.01 2.92 28.48
N LYS A 83 -5.97 3.72 28.95
CA LYS A 83 -7.40 3.38 28.97
C LYS A 83 -7.99 3.31 27.56
N GLY A 84 -7.60 4.25 26.68
CA GLY A 84 -8.01 4.26 25.29
C GLY A 84 -7.60 2.99 24.54
N ILE A 85 -6.34 2.58 24.69
CA ILE A 85 -5.84 1.35 24.09
C ILE A 85 -6.54 0.10 24.65
N GLU A 86 -6.83 0.07 25.95
CA GLU A 86 -7.54 -1.05 26.58
C GLU A 86 -8.97 -1.17 26.05
N LEU A 87 -9.67 -0.05 25.88
CA LEU A 87 -11.01 0.00 25.32
C LEU A 87 -11.01 -0.49 23.87
N LEU A 88 -10.10 -0.01 23.05
CA LEU A 88 -9.98 -0.44 21.65
C LEU A 88 -9.62 -1.92 21.51
N LYS A 89 -8.78 -2.45 22.42
CA LYS A 89 -8.48 -3.89 22.49
C LYS A 89 -9.74 -4.71 22.75
N SER A 90 -10.61 -4.29 23.68
CA SER A 90 -11.83 -5.02 24.02
C SER A 90 -12.91 -4.93 22.93
N ALA A 91 -12.96 -3.81 22.21
CA ALA A 91 -13.92 -3.57 21.14
C ALA A 91 -13.55 -4.22 19.81
N ASN A 92 -12.27 -4.56 19.60
CA ASN A 92 -11.79 -5.02 18.30
C ASN A 92 -11.95 -6.54 18.13
N LYS A 93 -12.57 -6.94 17.00
CA LYS A 93 -12.82 -8.36 16.65
C LYS A 93 -11.71 -8.97 15.78
N LYS A 94 -10.79 -8.16 15.24
CA LYS A 94 -9.73 -8.64 14.34
C LYS A 94 -8.55 -9.20 15.15
N PRO A 95 -8.23 -10.52 15.06
CA PRO A 95 -7.24 -11.15 15.92
C PRO A 95 -5.83 -10.56 15.83
N SER A 96 -5.40 -10.16 14.62
CA SER A 96 -4.08 -9.54 14.41
C SER A 96 -3.97 -8.18 15.12
N LEU A 97 -5.01 -7.34 15.00
CA LEU A 97 -5.03 -6.02 15.63
C LEU A 97 -5.17 -6.15 17.16
N ALA A 98 -5.97 -7.10 17.64
CA ALA A 98 -6.07 -7.39 19.07
C ALA A 98 -4.72 -7.84 19.67
N ARG A 99 -3.93 -8.65 18.94
CA ARG A 99 -2.57 -9.03 19.34
C ARG A 99 -1.62 -7.84 19.40
N LEU A 100 -1.67 -6.94 18.40
CA LEU A 100 -0.88 -5.71 18.37
C LEU A 100 -1.22 -4.83 19.60
N LEU A 101 -2.52 -4.56 19.81
CA LEU A 101 -3.01 -3.76 20.93
C LEU A 101 -2.66 -4.37 22.30
N ASN A 102 -2.69 -5.71 22.42
CA ASN A 102 -2.28 -6.38 23.63
C ASN A 102 -0.79 -6.18 23.96
N LYS A 103 0.09 -6.28 22.94
CA LYS A 103 1.52 -6.01 23.12
C LYS A 103 1.75 -4.55 23.53
N ILE A 104 1.11 -3.59 22.83
CA ILE A 104 1.23 -2.16 23.15
C ILE A 104 0.74 -1.91 24.58
N SER A 105 -0.44 -2.42 24.97
CA SER A 105 -1.00 -2.26 26.32
C SER A 105 -0.08 -2.84 27.40
N THR A 106 0.53 -4.01 27.16
CA THR A 106 1.44 -4.65 28.12
C THR A 106 2.70 -3.82 28.32
N GLU A 107 3.29 -3.29 27.27
CA GLU A 107 4.50 -2.47 27.35
C GLU A 107 4.24 -1.09 27.98
N LEU A 108 3.09 -0.46 27.69
CA LEU A 108 2.67 0.78 28.37
C LEU A 108 2.47 0.57 29.88
N ARG A 109 1.85 -0.54 30.29
CA ARG A 109 1.70 -0.89 31.72
C ARG A 109 3.03 -1.13 32.41
N SER A 110 4.08 -1.51 31.68
CA SER A 110 5.44 -1.60 32.23
C SER A 110 6.15 -0.25 32.40
N GLY A 111 5.47 0.87 32.08
CA GLY A 111 5.96 2.24 32.23
C GLY A 111 6.77 2.78 31.05
N LYS A 112 6.76 2.08 29.90
CA LYS A 112 7.42 2.60 28.67
C LYS A 112 6.57 3.73 28.07
N GLN A 113 7.24 4.69 27.42
CA GLN A 113 6.58 5.73 26.65
C GLN A 113 5.92 5.13 25.40
N LEU A 114 4.76 5.66 25.00
CA LEU A 114 4.03 5.17 23.81
C LEU A 114 4.89 5.22 22.54
N SER A 115 5.62 6.31 22.33
CA SER A 115 6.54 6.47 21.20
C SER A 115 7.60 5.36 21.13
N GLN A 116 8.17 4.97 22.28
CA GLN A 116 9.13 3.87 22.35
C GLN A 116 8.49 2.51 22.03
N VAL A 117 7.26 2.30 22.50
CA VAL A 117 6.51 1.08 22.22
C VAL A 117 6.18 0.99 20.73
N LEU A 118 5.69 2.07 20.12
CA LEU A 118 5.35 2.11 18.69
C LEU A 118 6.57 1.95 17.79
N ALA A 119 7.74 2.45 18.19
CA ALA A 119 9.01 2.23 17.47
C ALA A 119 9.38 0.75 17.33
N GLY A 120 8.89 -0.11 18.21
CA GLY A 120 9.04 -1.57 18.11
C GLY A 120 8.23 -2.22 16.98
N PHE A 121 7.37 -1.46 16.29
CA PHE A 121 6.48 -1.95 15.23
C PHE A 121 6.63 -1.14 13.93
N PRO A 122 7.84 -1.10 13.30
CA PRO A 122 8.12 -0.24 12.15
C PRO A 122 7.33 -0.60 10.89
N ASP A 123 6.76 -1.82 10.82
CA ASP A 123 5.89 -2.23 9.71
C ASP A 123 4.52 -1.51 9.72
N TYR A 124 4.10 -0.98 10.87
CA TYR A 124 2.81 -0.32 11.07
C TYR A 124 2.95 1.18 11.32
N PHE A 125 3.98 1.58 12.08
CA PHE A 125 4.22 2.96 12.48
C PHE A 125 5.57 3.44 11.93
N ASP A 126 5.52 4.33 10.94
CA ASP A 126 6.72 4.89 10.34
C ASP A 126 7.43 5.89 11.29
N ALA A 127 8.63 6.31 10.90
CA ALA A 127 9.43 7.21 11.73
C ALA A 127 8.72 8.55 11.99
N LEU A 128 7.93 9.08 11.03
CA LEU A 128 7.16 10.30 11.21
C LEU A 128 6.10 10.11 12.31
N TYR A 129 5.35 9.01 12.25
CA TYR A 129 4.33 8.69 13.24
C TYR A 129 4.93 8.63 14.65
N VAL A 130 6.02 7.88 14.82
CA VAL A 130 6.70 7.72 16.10
C VAL A 130 7.24 9.04 16.63
N ASN A 131 7.86 9.86 15.77
CA ASN A 131 8.39 11.16 16.14
C ASN A 131 7.30 12.12 16.60
N LEU A 132 6.19 12.20 15.87
CA LEU A 132 5.04 13.04 16.23
C LEU A 132 4.42 12.60 17.57
N VAL A 133 4.25 11.28 17.78
CA VAL A 133 3.77 10.76 19.07
C VAL A 133 4.74 11.13 20.20
N SER A 134 6.05 11.02 19.98
CA SER A 134 7.07 11.42 20.98
C SER A 134 6.98 12.91 21.33
N ILE A 135 6.70 13.76 20.34
CA ILE A 135 6.49 15.19 20.56
C ILE A 135 5.20 15.41 21.36
N GLY A 136 4.09 14.80 20.96
CA GLY A 136 2.82 14.89 21.67
C GLY A 136 2.88 14.40 23.13
N GLU A 137 3.68 13.35 23.41
CA GLU A 137 3.95 12.88 24.77
C GLU A 137 4.70 13.94 25.61
N LYS A 138 5.71 14.58 25.03
CA LYS A 138 6.52 15.60 25.73
C LYS A 138 5.77 16.92 25.95
N THR A 139 4.93 17.31 25.00
CA THR A 139 4.17 18.57 25.03
C THR A 139 2.80 18.42 25.71
N GLY A 140 2.34 17.18 25.95
CA GLY A 140 0.99 16.91 26.45
C GLY A 140 -0.10 17.06 25.37
N GLN A 141 0.24 17.20 24.11
CA GLN A 141 -0.67 17.46 22.97
C GLN A 141 -0.93 16.20 22.13
N LEU A 142 -1.02 15.03 22.80
CA LEU A 142 -1.25 13.76 22.10
C LEU A 142 -2.54 13.74 21.29
N SER A 143 -3.61 14.38 21.77
CA SER A 143 -4.89 14.46 21.07
C SER A 143 -4.74 15.12 19.70
N ASP A 144 -4.12 16.29 19.63
CA ASP A 144 -3.91 17.02 18.37
C ASP A 144 -3.00 16.26 17.42
N VAL A 145 -1.94 15.64 17.94
CA VAL A 145 -1.04 14.79 17.15
C VAL A 145 -1.79 13.61 16.55
N PHE A 146 -2.61 12.90 17.33
CA PHE A 146 -3.40 11.77 16.82
C PHE A 146 -4.44 12.22 15.79
N ARG A 147 -5.04 13.40 15.96
CA ARG A 147 -5.98 13.97 14.97
C ARG A 147 -5.31 14.21 13.62
N GLN A 148 -4.10 14.80 13.64
CA GLN A 148 -3.33 15.05 12.42
C GLN A 148 -2.87 13.76 11.76
N LEU A 149 -2.37 12.80 12.53
CA LEU A 149 -1.99 11.47 12.04
C LEU A 149 -3.17 10.70 11.45
N ALA A 150 -4.35 10.78 12.07
CA ALA A 150 -5.57 10.19 11.55
C ALA A 150 -5.95 10.79 10.19
N SER A 151 -5.87 12.11 10.05
CA SER A 151 -6.12 12.82 8.78
C SER A 151 -5.14 12.38 7.66
N ASP A 152 -3.85 12.28 7.96
CA ASP A 152 -2.83 11.80 7.00
C ASP A 152 -3.07 10.34 6.59
N LEU A 153 -3.38 9.48 7.56
CA LEU A 153 -3.70 8.07 7.28
C LEU A 153 -5.01 7.91 6.50
N ALA A 154 -6.03 8.72 6.78
CA ALA A 154 -7.28 8.75 6.03
C ALA A 154 -7.02 9.14 4.56
N PHE A 155 -6.21 10.18 4.33
CA PHE A 155 -5.80 10.53 2.97
C PHE A 155 -5.06 9.39 2.27
N LYS A 156 -4.08 8.75 2.94
CA LYS A 156 -3.33 7.61 2.39
C LYS A 156 -4.26 6.44 2.04
N ARG A 157 -5.23 6.12 2.92
CA ARG A 157 -6.24 5.09 2.70
C ARG A 157 -7.14 5.41 1.50
N ASP A 158 -7.67 6.62 1.46
CA ASP A 158 -8.58 7.05 0.39
C ASP A 158 -7.88 7.10 -0.96
N LEU A 159 -6.62 7.52 -0.99
CA LEU A 159 -5.78 7.47 -2.19
C LEU A 159 -5.56 6.03 -2.65
N GLN A 160 -5.22 5.11 -1.74
CA GLN A 160 -5.05 3.70 -2.07
C GLN A 160 -6.35 3.09 -2.61
N LYS A 161 -7.49 3.45 -2.02
CA LYS A 161 -8.81 3.01 -2.48
C LYS A 161 -9.12 3.55 -3.88
N LYS A 162 -8.89 4.84 -4.13
CA LYS A 162 -9.06 5.45 -5.46
C LYS A 162 -8.19 4.79 -6.52
N ILE A 163 -6.91 4.54 -6.23
CA ILE A 163 -6.01 3.86 -7.16
C ILE A 163 -6.50 2.44 -7.45
N SER A 164 -6.89 1.69 -6.41
CA SER A 164 -7.40 0.32 -6.58
C SER A 164 -8.67 0.30 -7.43
N GLN A 165 -9.62 1.19 -7.15
CA GLN A 165 -10.87 1.31 -7.92
C GLN A 165 -10.61 1.69 -9.38
N ALA A 166 -9.72 2.66 -9.60
CA ALA A 166 -9.38 3.12 -10.95
C ALA A 166 -8.65 2.05 -11.79
N LEU A 167 -7.92 1.14 -11.15
CA LEU A 167 -7.23 0.03 -11.83
C LEU A 167 -8.12 -1.21 -12.03
N THR A 168 -9.24 -1.32 -11.32
CA THR A 168 -10.12 -2.51 -11.42
C THR A 168 -10.66 -2.67 -12.84
N TYR A 169 -11.19 -1.61 -13.45
CA TYR A 169 -11.73 -1.64 -14.79
C TYR A 169 -10.67 -1.99 -15.88
N PRO A 170 -9.50 -1.32 -15.94
CA PRO A 170 -8.42 -1.72 -16.84
C PRO A 170 -7.97 -3.17 -16.68
N MET A 171 -7.92 -3.68 -15.45
CA MET A 171 -7.52 -5.07 -15.20
C MET A 171 -8.54 -6.07 -15.74
N VAL A 172 -9.83 -5.79 -15.60
CA VAL A 172 -10.90 -6.64 -16.16
C VAL A 172 -10.81 -6.66 -17.69
N ILE A 173 -10.69 -5.47 -18.32
CA ILE A 173 -10.54 -5.38 -19.77
C ILE A 173 -9.28 -6.15 -20.23
N LEU A 174 -8.14 -5.93 -19.59
CA LEU A 174 -6.89 -6.60 -19.95
C LEU A 174 -7.03 -8.13 -19.85
N LEU A 175 -7.73 -8.63 -18.83
CA LEU A 175 -7.98 -10.06 -18.67
C LEU A 175 -8.84 -10.61 -19.83
N VAL A 176 -9.95 -9.92 -20.15
CA VAL A 176 -10.81 -10.29 -21.28
C VAL A 176 -10.03 -10.24 -22.61
N CYS A 177 -9.20 -9.21 -22.78
CA CYS A 177 -8.33 -9.05 -23.94
C CYS A 177 -7.35 -10.21 -24.09
N ILE A 178 -6.65 -10.56 -23.02
CA ILE A 178 -5.71 -11.70 -23.04
C ILE A 178 -6.47 -13.00 -23.34
N ALA A 179 -7.62 -13.22 -22.72
CA ALA A 179 -8.45 -14.39 -22.97
C ALA A 179 -8.90 -14.47 -24.45
N SER A 180 -9.31 -13.35 -25.03
CA SER A 180 -9.69 -13.27 -26.44
C SER A 180 -8.53 -13.55 -27.40
N VAL A 181 -7.35 -13.02 -27.12
CA VAL A 181 -6.13 -13.29 -27.92
C VAL A 181 -5.76 -14.78 -27.82
N VAL A 182 -5.74 -15.33 -26.60
CA VAL A 182 -5.46 -16.76 -26.38
C VAL A 182 -6.48 -17.63 -27.12
N PHE A 183 -7.75 -17.28 -27.08
CA PHE A 183 -8.81 -18.00 -27.80
C PHE A 183 -8.60 -17.94 -29.31
N ILE A 184 -8.35 -16.77 -29.88
CA ILE A 184 -8.14 -16.60 -31.34
C ILE A 184 -6.93 -17.44 -31.80
N PHE A 185 -5.79 -17.33 -31.11
CA PHE A 185 -4.57 -18.01 -31.50
C PHE A 185 -4.57 -19.54 -31.21
N ASN A 186 -5.37 -20.03 -30.27
CA ASN A 186 -5.47 -21.47 -29.97
C ASN A 186 -6.57 -22.20 -30.75
N TYR A 187 -7.64 -21.49 -31.13
CA TYR A 187 -8.80 -22.13 -31.77
C TYR A 187 -9.08 -21.60 -33.17
N VAL A 188 -9.15 -20.28 -33.35
CA VAL A 188 -9.58 -19.70 -34.63
C VAL A 188 -8.48 -19.85 -35.70
N VAL A 189 -7.26 -19.43 -35.41
CA VAL A 189 -6.15 -19.45 -36.36
C VAL A 189 -5.77 -20.89 -36.77
N PRO A 190 -5.68 -21.90 -35.87
CA PRO A 190 -5.37 -23.27 -36.26
C PRO A 190 -6.47 -23.93 -37.11
N ASN A 191 -7.75 -23.69 -36.81
CA ASN A 191 -8.84 -24.20 -37.62
C ASN A 191 -8.81 -23.66 -39.06
N MET A 192 -8.29 -22.45 -39.24
CA MET A 192 -8.09 -21.90 -40.58
C MET A 192 -6.83 -22.46 -41.25
N ALA A 193 -5.78 -22.80 -40.50
CA ALA A 193 -4.56 -23.41 -41.05
C ALA A 193 -4.84 -24.65 -41.87
N THR A 194 -5.82 -25.48 -41.43
CA THR A 194 -6.23 -26.68 -42.17
C THR A 194 -6.78 -26.42 -43.59
N MET A 195 -7.34 -25.22 -43.80
CA MET A 195 -7.85 -24.81 -45.11
C MET A 195 -6.70 -24.51 -46.10
N PHE A 196 -5.50 -24.16 -45.56
CA PHE A 196 -4.32 -23.78 -46.35
C PHE A 196 -3.30 -24.93 -46.50
N GLU A 197 -3.49 -26.09 -45.89
CA GLU A 197 -2.55 -27.23 -45.96
C GLU A 197 -2.26 -27.71 -47.39
N ARG A 198 -3.14 -27.42 -48.33
CA ARG A 198 -2.99 -27.86 -49.74
C ARG A 198 -2.33 -26.81 -50.61
N GLN A 199 -2.03 -25.60 -50.14
CA GLN A 199 -1.41 -24.53 -50.89
C GLN A 199 0.08 -24.50 -50.64
N GLN A 200 0.90 -24.56 -51.70
CA GLN A 200 2.36 -24.56 -51.61
C GLN A 200 2.94 -23.14 -51.39
N ASP A 201 2.25 -22.08 -51.85
CA ASP A 201 2.68 -20.68 -51.70
C ASP A 201 1.71 -19.87 -50.89
N LEU A 202 1.99 -19.75 -49.60
CA LEU A 202 1.19 -18.90 -48.68
C LEU A 202 1.74 -17.46 -48.69
N PRO A 203 0.88 -16.44 -48.71
CA PRO A 203 1.28 -15.06 -48.56
C PRO A 203 2.04 -14.84 -47.23
N PHE A 204 3.00 -13.91 -47.23
CA PHE A 204 3.85 -13.62 -46.07
C PHE A 204 3.05 -13.32 -44.81
N TYR A 205 1.95 -12.57 -44.89
CA TYR A 205 1.11 -12.23 -43.76
C TYR A 205 0.40 -13.46 -43.15
N THR A 206 0.02 -14.45 -43.98
CA THR A 206 -0.57 -15.72 -43.53
C THR A 206 0.46 -16.57 -42.79
N THR A 207 1.66 -16.69 -43.35
CA THR A 207 2.78 -17.42 -42.74
C THR A 207 3.19 -16.78 -41.42
N LEU A 208 3.22 -15.44 -41.34
CA LEU A 208 3.49 -14.71 -40.09
C LEU A 208 2.43 -15.01 -39.03
N LEU A 209 1.13 -15.01 -39.38
CA LEU A 209 0.04 -15.28 -38.47
C LEU A 209 0.10 -16.71 -37.92
N LEU A 210 0.31 -17.69 -38.80
CA LEU A 210 0.40 -19.11 -38.45
C LEU A 210 1.62 -19.41 -37.59
N SER A 211 2.79 -18.85 -37.93
CA SER A 211 4.00 -19.03 -37.13
C SER A 211 3.89 -18.37 -35.76
N THR A 212 3.26 -17.21 -35.65
CA THR A 212 2.98 -16.56 -34.37
C THR A 212 2.03 -17.39 -33.52
N SER A 213 0.99 -17.99 -34.14
CA SER A 213 0.05 -18.88 -33.46
C SER A 213 0.75 -20.13 -32.93
N ALA A 214 1.53 -20.81 -33.76
CA ALA A 214 2.28 -22.00 -33.35
C ALA A 214 3.27 -21.69 -32.22
N TRP A 215 4.00 -20.56 -32.32
CA TRP A 215 4.90 -20.09 -31.26
C TRP A 215 4.15 -19.83 -29.97
N LEU A 216 3.02 -19.12 -30.02
CA LEU A 216 2.21 -18.82 -28.83
C LEU A 216 1.68 -20.10 -28.17
N GLN A 217 1.16 -21.06 -28.96
CA GLN A 217 0.68 -22.36 -28.46
C GLN A 217 1.79 -23.14 -27.75
N GLN A 218 2.98 -23.16 -28.34
CA GLN A 218 4.13 -23.89 -27.80
C GLN A 218 4.64 -23.26 -26.50
N TYR A 219 4.67 -21.93 -26.41
CA TYR A 219 5.32 -21.21 -25.31
C TYR A 219 4.34 -20.55 -24.33
N GLN A 220 3.02 -20.65 -24.52
CA GLN A 220 2.02 -19.98 -23.65
C GLN A 220 2.18 -20.31 -22.16
N LEU A 221 2.46 -21.58 -21.80
CA LEU A 221 2.69 -21.99 -20.42
C LEU A 221 3.99 -21.38 -19.87
N ILE A 222 5.04 -21.37 -20.68
CA ILE A 222 6.33 -20.77 -20.29
C ILE A 222 6.16 -19.26 -20.11
N LEU A 223 5.45 -18.58 -21.02
CA LEU A 223 5.13 -17.15 -20.89
C LEU A 223 4.35 -16.85 -19.59
N LEU A 224 3.35 -17.67 -19.28
CA LEU A 224 2.57 -17.54 -18.05
C LEU A 224 3.46 -17.75 -16.81
N ILE A 225 4.30 -18.77 -16.81
CA ILE A 225 5.24 -19.04 -15.70
C ILE A 225 6.23 -17.87 -15.55
N VAL A 226 6.81 -17.39 -16.66
CA VAL A 226 7.74 -16.26 -16.64
C VAL A 226 7.06 -14.99 -16.11
N LEU A 227 5.83 -14.71 -16.52
CA LEU A 227 5.06 -13.55 -16.07
C LEU A 227 4.76 -13.63 -14.56
N VAL A 228 4.35 -14.80 -14.07
CA VAL A 228 4.13 -15.04 -12.64
C VAL A 228 5.44 -14.91 -11.87
N LEU A 229 6.53 -15.50 -12.36
CA LEU A 229 7.84 -15.45 -11.72
C LEU A 229 8.37 -14.01 -11.66
N LEU A 230 8.20 -13.25 -12.74
CA LEU A 230 8.56 -11.83 -12.80
C LEU A 230 7.73 -10.99 -11.81
N GLY A 231 6.44 -11.27 -11.70
CA GLY A 231 5.57 -10.67 -10.68
C GLY A 231 6.06 -10.96 -9.25
N VAL A 232 6.38 -12.22 -8.95
CA VAL A 232 6.94 -12.64 -7.66
C VAL A 232 8.28 -11.97 -7.40
N LEU A 233 9.17 -11.92 -8.40
CA LEU A 233 10.47 -11.24 -8.28
C LEU A 233 10.33 -9.74 -8.01
N VAL A 234 9.38 -9.06 -8.65
CA VAL A 234 9.10 -7.63 -8.39
C VAL A 234 8.58 -7.43 -6.97
N VAL A 235 7.64 -8.28 -6.51
CA VAL A 235 7.09 -8.20 -5.15
C VAL A 235 8.17 -8.48 -4.10
N GLN A 236 8.99 -9.51 -4.28
CA GLN A 236 10.10 -9.82 -3.37
C GLN A 236 11.23 -8.81 -3.46
N GLY A 237 11.53 -8.32 -4.68
CA GLY A 237 12.55 -7.31 -4.94
C GLY A 237 12.26 -5.99 -4.22
N ARG A 238 10.98 -5.61 -4.07
CA ARG A 238 10.57 -4.41 -3.30
C ARG A 238 11.07 -4.39 -1.86
N LYS A 239 11.40 -5.54 -1.27
CA LYS A 239 11.97 -5.65 0.09
C LYS A 239 13.49 -5.48 0.12
N ARG A 240 14.18 -5.56 -1.03
CA ARG A 240 15.65 -5.47 -1.10
C ARG A 240 16.10 -4.02 -1.35
N PRO A 241 16.99 -3.45 -0.50
CA PRO A 241 17.39 -2.04 -0.60
C PRO A 241 18.10 -1.72 -1.94
N ALA A 242 18.86 -2.66 -2.51
CA ALA A 242 19.51 -2.49 -3.82
C ALA A 242 18.51 -2.37 -4.97
N PHE A 243 17.42 -3.13 -4.94
CA PHE A 243 16.35 -3.05 -5.93
C PHE A 243 15.57 -1.73 -5.80
N GLN A 244 15.29 -1.31 -4.56
CA GLN A 244 14.63 -0.03 -4.30
C GLN A 244 15.44 1.14 -4.84
N ARG A 245 16.77 1.17 -4.67
CA ARG A 245 17.64 2.22 -5.20
C ARG A 245 17.62 2.28 -6.72
N ARG A 246 17.71 1.13 -7.42
CA ARG A 246 17.64 1.07 -8.89
C ARG A 246 16.28 1.52 -9.40
N TRP A 247 15.20 1.07 -8.75
CA TRP A 247 13.85 1.46 -9.13
C TRP A 247 13.59 2.96 -8.92
N GLN A 248 14.05 3.51 -7.81
CA GLN A 248 13.98 4.95 -7.51
C GLN A 248 14.73 5.78 -8.55
N TRP A 249 15.94 5.35 -8.93
CA TRP A 249 16.73 6.00 -9.94
C TRP A 249 16.06 5.97 -11.34
N LEU A 250 15.44 4.85 -11.72
CA LEU A 250 14.71 4.73 -12.97
C LEU A 250 13.43 5.57 -12.97
N ALA A 251 12.71 5.58 -11.86
CA ALA A 251 11.43 6.29 -11.70
C ALA A 251 11.56 7.81 -11.89
N ILE A 252 12.67 8.41 -11.49
CA ILE A 252 12.91 9.86 -11.71
C ILE A 252 13.21 10.17 -13.17
N ARG A 253 13.75 9.24 -13.97
CA ARG A 253 14.14 9.49 -15.37
C ARG A 253 12.98 9.39 -16.35
N ILE A 254 11.93 8.68 -16.01
CA ILE A 254 10.74 8.57 -16.87
C ILE A 254 9.84 9.80 -16.58
N PRO A 255 9.63 10.71 -17.54
CA PRO A 255 9.01 12.02 -17.28
C PRO A 255 7.61 11.92 -16.64
N VAL A 256 6.80 10.95 -17.06
CA VAL A 256 5.45 10.73 -16.50
C VAL A 256 5.53 10.25 -15.04
N VAL A 257 6.43 9.32 -14.72
CA VAL A 257 6.63 8.76 -13.38
C VAL A 257 7.34 9.76 -12.47
N SER A 258 8.29 10.52 -13.00
CA SER A 258 9.02 11.56 -12.27
C SER A 258 8.10 12.61 -11.67
N SER A 259 7.11 13.08 -12.45
CA SER A 259 6.09 14.03 -11.94
C SER A 259 5.33 13.47 -10.73
N ALA A 260 4.88 12.22 -10.81
CA ALA A 260 4.17 11.57 -9.71
C ALA A 260 5.06 11.39 -8.47
N VAL A 261 6.33 10.98 -8.65
CA VAL A 261 7.30 10.81 -7.57
C VAL A 261 7.55 12.13 -6.86
N LEU A 262 7.78 13.23 -7.61
CA LEU A 262 7.96 14.56 -7.05
C LEU A 262 6.76 15.02 -6.23
N GLN A 263 5.52 14.78 -6.71
CA GLN A 263 4.31 15.13 -5.95
C GLN A 263 4.23 14.34 -4.64
N VAL A 264 4.52 13.04 -4.66
CA VAL A 264 4.50 12.21 -3.45
C VAL A 264 5.56 12.66 -2.43
N GLU A 265 6.76 13.01 -2.88
CA GLU A 265 7.81 13.50 -1.96
C GLU A 265 7.49 14.91 -1.41
N ARG A 266 6.86 15.78 -2.21
CA ARG A 266 6.32 17.07 -1.74
C ARG A 266 5.25 16.88 -0.67
N ILE A 267 4.31 15.96 -0.87
CA ILE A 267 3.27 15.66 0.11
C ILE A 267 3.90 15.19 1.42
N ARG A 268 4.86 14.27 1.36
CA ARG A 268 5.54 13.74 2.56
C ARG A 268 6.32 14.82 3.31
N PHE A 269 7.11 15.59 2.59
CA PHE A 269 7.94 16.64 3.20
C PHE A 269 7.07 17.75 3.81
N ASN A 270 6.18 18.34 3.00
CA ASN A 270 5.38 19.48 3.46
C ASN A 270 4.34 19.07 4.51
N GLY A 271 3.66 17.92 4.33
CA GLY A 271 2.69 17.42 5.30
C GLY A 271 3.35 17.08 6.64
N GLY A 272 4.48 16.35 6.61
CA GLY A 272 5.23 16.05 7.83
C GLY A 272 5.75 17.31 8.53
N LEU A 273 6.25 18.28 7.76
CA LEU A 273 6.74 19.54 8.29
C LEU A 273 5.61 20.38 8.90
N ALA A 274 4.47 20.48 8.22
CA ALA A 274 3.30 21.18 8.74
C ALA A 274 2.82 20.61 10.09
N MET A 275 2.70 19.29 10.18
CA MET A 275 2.30 18.60 11.43
C MET A 275 3.27 18.87 12.57
N MET A 276 4.59 18.85 12.32
CA MET A 276 5.60 19.12 13.34
C MET A 276 5.56 20.58 13.80
N LEU A 277 5.41 21.53 12.88
CA LEU A 277 5.29 22.94 13.22
C LEU A 277 4.00 23.24 14.01
N GLN A 278 2.87 22.60 13.65
CA GLN A 278 1.61 22.72 14.40
C GLN A 278 1.73 22.12 15.81
N ALA A 279 2.55 21.06 15.97
CA ALA A 279 2.86 20.49 17.28
C ALA A 279 3.91 21.30 18.07
N GLY A 280 4.31 22.48 17.58
CA GLY A 280 5.24 23.39 18.28
C GLY A 280 6.71 23.05 18.18
N VAL A 281 7.09 22.19 17.22
CA VAL A 281 8.51 21.87 16.95
C VAL A 281 9.20 23.06 16.30
N ALA A 282 10.41 23.39 16.75
CA ALA A 282 11.21 24.44 16.14
C ALA A 282 11.49 24.12 14.65
N VAL A 283 11.48 25.15 13.79
CA VAL A 283 11.57 25.01 12.32
C VAL A 283 12.82 24.26 11.90
N ASP A 284 13.96 24.51 12.50
CA ASP A 284 15.24 23.85 12.21
C ASP A 284 15.19 22.34 12.49
N GLN A 285 14.63 21.94 13.61
CA GLN A 285 14.44 20.55 13.97
C GLN A 285 13.38 19.86 13.10
N ALA A 286 12.27 20.54 12.82
CA ALA A 286 11.21 20.04 11.97
C ALA A 286 11.68 19.79 10.53
N LEU A 287 12.54 20.66 9.98
CA LEU A 287 13.17 20.51 8.66
C LEU A 287 14.05 19.25 8.59
N ASP A 288 14.88 18.99 9.60
CA ASP A 288 15.72 17.79 9.64
C ASP A 288 14.87 16.51 9.68
N LEU A 289 13.85 16.48 10.54
CA LEU A 289 12.94 15.34 10.66
C LEU A 289 12.13 15.11 9.37
N ALA A 290 11.63 16.20 8.76
CA ALA A 290 10.90 16.12 7.49
C ALA A 290 11.79 15.62 6.35
N ASN A 291 13.06 16.04 6.30
CA ASN A 291 14.02 15.53 5.33
C ASN A 291 14.24 14.01 5.48
N GLY A 292 14.23 13.51 6.71
CA GLY A 292 14.29 12.06 6.99
C GLY A 292 13.16 11.23 6.35
N ASN A 293 12.00 11.85 6.10
CA ASN A 293 10.83 11.19 5.50
C ASN A 293 10.90 11.11 3.96
N ILE A 294 11.79 11.85 3.30
CA ILE A 294 12.02 11.80 1.86
C ILE A 294 12.64 10.43 1.53
N LYS A 295 11.96 9.64 0.68
CA LYS A 295 12.45 8.31 0.28
C LYS A 295 13.47 8.38 -0.86
N GLN A 296 13.36 9.40 -1.71
CA GLN A 296 14.26 9.61 -2.84
C GLN A 296 15.60 10.17 -2.40
N ALA A 297 16.68 9.40 -2.57
CA ALA A 297 18.01 9.77 -2.08
C ALA A 297 18.55 11.09 -2.68
N GLU A 298 18.32 11.32 -3.99
CA GLU A 298 18.74 12.55 -4.66
C GLU A 298 18.02 13.79 -4.09
N LEU A 299 16.69 13.71 -3.94
CA LEU A 299 15.89 14.81 -3.39
C LEU A 299 16.22 15.06 -1.92
N ARG A 300 16.50 14.01 -1.16
CA ARG A 300 16.95 14.11 0.24
C ARG A 300 18.28 14.86 0.33
N ALA A 301 19.22 14.55 -0.56
CA ALA A 301 20.53 15.22 -0.58
C ALA A 301 20.39 16.71 -0.96
N GLU A 302 19.56 17.07 -1.95
CA GLU A 302 19.27 18.44 -2.31
C GLU A 302 18.67 19.22 -1.11
N MET A 303 17.68 18.62 -0.43
CA MET A 303 17.06 19.22 0.74
C MET A 303 18.06 19.38 1.90
N GLN A 304 18.95 18.42 2.10
CA GLN A 304 19.99 18.51 3.14
C GLN A 304 20.90 19.73 2.91
N ILE A 305 21.26 20.01 1.65
CA ILE A 305 22.06 21.20 1.29
C ILE A 305 21.27 22.49 1.60
N ALA A 306 19.99 22.55 1.22
CA ALA A 306 19.14 23.70 1.48
C ALA A 306 18.94 23.94 2.99
N ILE A 307 18.66 22.88 3.77
CA ILE A 307 18.55 22.95 5.23
C ILE A 307 19.85 23.47 5.86
N GLY A 308 21.01 23.03 5.36
CA GLY A 308 22.30 23.53 5.81
C GLY A 308 22.50 25.04 5.57
N LYS A 309 21.91 25.61 4.50
CA LYS A 309 21.91 27.05 4.23
C LYS A 309 20.98 27.80 5.19
N ILE A 310 19.78 27.27 5.42
CA ILE A 310 18.80 27.84 6.37
C ILE A 310 19.40 27.92 7.77
N LYS A 311 20.09 26.89 8.24
CA LYS A 311 20.78 26.87 9.53
C LYS A 311 21.92 27.91 9.65
N ARG A 312 22.45 28.35 8.51
CA ARG A 312 23.44 29.46 8.46
C ARG A 312 22.80 30.84 8.31
N GLY A 313 21.46 30.92 8.38
CA GLY A 313 20.74 32.20 8.35
C GLY A 313 20.25 32.63 6.96
N GLU A 314 20.35 31.77 5.92
CA GLU A 314 19.70 32.06 4.63
C GLU A 314 18.16 31.95 4.80
N GLN A 315 17.43 32.84 4.13
CA GLN A 315 15.96 32.80 4.09
C GLN A 315 15.46 31.45 3.65
N LEU A 316 14.45 30.88 4.33
CA LEU A 316 13.88 29.58 4.09
C LEU A 316 13.32 29.46 2.65
N SER A 317 12.54 30.48 2.21
CA SER A 317 11.97 30.54 0.86
C SER A 317 13.05 30.56 -0.22
N SER A 318 14.14 31.28 -0.01
CA SER A 318 15.27 31.42 -0.94
C SER A 318 16.07 30.12 -1.06
N ALA A 319 16.39 29.48 0.06
CA ALA A 319 17.13 28.22 0.10
C ALA A 319 16.35 27.06 -0.52
N LEU A 320 15.04 26.94 -0.22
CA LEU A 320 14.18 25.89 -0.73
C LEU A 320 13.87 26.04 -2.23
N ARG A 321 13.81 27.26 -2.76
CA ARG A 321 13.64 27.53 -4.21
C ARG A 321 14.68 26.83 -5.08
N GLN A 322 15.87 26.59 -4.56
CA GLN A 322 16.96 25.95 -5.28
C GLN A 322 16.79 24.43 -5.41
N THR A 323 15.72 23.87 -4.85
CA THR A 323 15.45 22.41 -4.86
C THR A 323 14.32 22.06 -5.81
N ARG A 324 14.36 20.86 -6.37
CA ARG A 324 13.27 20.34 -7.24
C ARG A 324 11.93 20.19 -6.52
N LEU A 325 11.92 20.14 -5.18
CA LEU A 325 10.69 20.03 -4.40
C LEU A 325 9.91 21.36 -4.35
N PHE A 326 10.58 22.51 -4.49
CA PHE A 326 9.96 23.84 -4.38
C PHE A 326 10.10 24.64 -5.66
N PRO A 327 9.20 24.45 -6.66
CA PRO A 327 9.13 25.35 -7.81
C PRO A 327 8.78 26.77 -7.36
N ASP A 328 9.03 27.76 -8.24
CA ASP A 328 8.88 29.20 -7.94
C ASP A 328 7.57 29.57 -7.25
N PHE A 329 6.48 28.98 -7.66
CA PHE A 329 5.16 29.23 -7.05
C PHE A 329 5.13 28.84 -5.56
N PHE A 330 5.68 27.68 -5.19
CA PHE A 330 5.69 27.25 -3.78
C PHE A 330 6.71 28.05 -2.96
N ALA A 331 7.84 28.42 -3.56
CA ALA A 331 8.81 29.27 -2.91
C ALA A 331 8.23 30.67 -2.62
N SER A 332 7.41 31.21 -3.53
CA SER A 332 6.71 32.48 -3.29
C SER A 332 5.66 32.40 -2.17
N LEU A 333 4.93 31.26 -2.08
CA LEU A 333 4.02 31.03 -0.94
C LEU A 333 4.78 30.97 0.39
N LEU A 334 5.97 30.32 0.40
CA LEU A 334 6.82 30.25 1.59
C LEU A 334 7.34 31.62 2.03
N SER A 335 7.68 32.50 1.08
CA SER A 335 8.08 33.88 1.41
C SER A 335 6.98 34.60 2.18
N VAL A 336 5.71 34.48 1.75
CA VAL A 336 4.57 35.05 2.47
C VAL A 336 4.42 34.42 3.87
N GLY A 337 4.59 33.10 4.00
CA GLY A 337 4.52 32.42 5.29
C GLY A 337 5.66 32.79 6.24
N GLU A 338 6.84 33.05 5.70
CA GLU A 338 8.03 33.48 6.45
C GLU A 338 7.84 34.91 6.98
N GLU A 339 7.28 35.82 6.17
CA GLU A 339 6.98 37.19 6.55
C GLU A 339 5.83 37.29 7.57
N SER A 340 4.79 36.44 7.42
CA SER A 340 3.62 36.45 8.32
C SER A 340 3.82 35.62 9.58
N GLY A 341 4.85 34.75 9.67
CA GLY A 341 5.05 33.80 10.75
C GLY A 341 4.13 32.59 10.68
N GLU A 342 3.37 32.40 9.57
CA GLU A 342 2.37 31.33 9.41
C GLU A 342 2.92 30.12 8.62
N LEU A 343 4.17 29.75 8.81
CA LEU A 343 4.84 28.68 8.07
C LEU A 343 4.08 27.34 8.13
N ALA A 344 3.55 26.98 9.30
CA ALA A 344 2.80 25.73 9.47
C ALA A 344 1.60 25.66 8.53
N ARG A 345 0.84 26.75 8.40
CA ARG A 345 -0.32 26.85 7.51
C ARG A 345 0.08 26.79 6.03
N ILE A 346 1.17 27.46 5.66
CA ILE A 346 1.65 27.46 4.28
C ILE A 346 2.14 26.08 3.85
N PHE A 347 2.90 25.38 4.69
CA PHE A 347 3.33 24.01 4.40
C PHE A 347 2.15 23.04 4.27
N ASP A 348 1.13 23.18 5.10
CA ASP A 348 -0.11 22.41 5.00
C ASP A 348 -0.86 22.69 3.68
N GLU A 349 -1.02 23.96 3.30
CA GLU A 349 -1.64 24.34 2.02
C GLU A 349 -0.86 23.79 0.81
N ILE A 350 0.48 23.82 0.84
CA ILE A 350 1.33 23.22 -0.20
C ILE A 350 1.09 21.70 -0.25
N ALA A 351 1.06 21.02 0.91
CA ALA A 351 0.81 19.60 0.98
C ALA A 351 -0.56 19.23 0.38
N GLN A 352 -1.63 19.95 0.76
CA GLN A 352 -2.98 19.73 0.26
C GLN A 352 -3.08 19.99 -1.27
N ARG A 353 -2.41 21.03 -1.78
CA ARG A 353 -2.35 21.27 -3.24
C ARG A 353 -1.66 20.13 -3.97
N CYS A 354 -0.52 19.65 -3.45
CA CYS A 354 0.18 18.50 -4.01
C CYS A 354 -0.68 17.24 -3.95
N GLN A 355 -1.46 17.02 -2.88
CA GLN A 355 -2.40 15.92 -2.76
C GLN A 355 -3.49 15.97 -3.85
N ARG A 356 -4.09 17.15 -4.08
CA ARG A 356 -5.08 17.34 -5.15
C ARG A 356 -4.45 17.07 -6.52
N GLN A 357 -3.30 17.68 -6.82
CA GLN A 357 -2.59 17.49 -8.08
C GLN A 357 -2.21 16.02 -8.34
N PHE A 358 -1.79 15.29 -7.29
CA PHE A 358 -1.47 13.88 -7.40
C PHE A 358 -2.72 13.03 -7.67
N THR A 359 -3.83 13.33 -7.00
CA THR A 359 -5.13 12.66 -7.25
C THR A 359 -5.59 12.88 -8.68
N ASP A 360 -5.51 14.12 -9.18
CA ASP A 360 -5.88 14.47 -10.56
C ASP A 360 -4.96 13.76 -11.57
N TRP A 361 -3.66 13.67 -11.27
CA TRP A 361 -2.70 12.93 -12.11
C TRP A 361 -3.07 11.44 -12.18
N VAL A 362 -3.38 10.81 -11.04
CA VAL A 362 -3.82 9.39 -11.00
C VAL A 362 -5.07 9.20 -11.85
N THR A 363 -6.07 10.07 -11.69
CA THR A 363 -7.33 10.00 -12.44
C THR A 363 -7.10 10.15 -13.94
N ARG A 364 -6.31 11.14 -14.38
CA ARG A 364 -5.97 11.34 -15.80
C ARG A 364 -5.21 10.15 -16.39
N PHE A 365 -4.21 9.65 -15.64
CA PHE A 365 -3.42 8.50 -16.10
C PHE A 365 -4.28 7.26 -16.30
N THR A 366 -5.17 6.96 -15.34
CA THR A 366 -6.06 5.80 -15.43
C THR A 366 -7.12 5.95 -16.53
N SER A 367 -7.64 7.17 -16.75
CA SER A 367 -8.60 7.45 -17.85
C SER A 367 -7.98 7.27 -19.24
N LEU A 368 -6.66 7.47 -19.39
CA LEU A 368 -5.98 7.25 -20.67
C LEU A 368 -5.71 5.77 -20.96
N LEU A 369 -5.67 4.93 -19.92
CA LEU A 369 -5.47 3.49 -20.12
C LEU A 369 -6.61 2.83 -20.88
N GLU A 370 -7.85 3.27 -20.67
CA GLU A 370 -9.03 2.68 -21.30
C GLU A 370 -9.03 2.83 -22.83
N PRO A 371 -8.93 4.04 -23.42
CA PRO A 371 -8.86 4.20 -24.87
C PRO A 371 -7.64 3.46 -25.48
N LEU A 372 -6.51 3.47 -24.79
CA LEU A 372 -5.30 2.78 -25.24
C LEU A 372 -5.53 1.26 -25.32
N LEU A 373 -6.15 0.65 -24.30
CA LEU A 373 -6.45 -0.78 -24.30
C LEU A 373 -7.45 -1.14 -25.41
N ILE A 374 -8.48 -0.33 -25.62
CA ILE A 374 -9.46 -0.54 -26.70
C ILE A 374 -8.78 -0.47 -28.07
N LEU A 375 -7.92 0.53 -28.28
CA LEU A 375 -7.21 0.72 -29.54
C LEU A 375 -6.23 -0.43 -29.82
N VAL A 376 -5.46 -0.86 -28.81
CA VAL A 376 -4.53 -1.99 -28.94
C VAL A 376 -5.29 -3.27 -29.28
N MET A 377 -6.41 -3.53 -28.56
CA MET A 377 -7.20 -4.75 -28.81
C MET A 377 -7.93 -4.71 -30.14
N GLY A 378 -8.52 -3.57 -30.49
CA GLY A 378 -9.13 -3.40 -31.81
C GLY A 378 -8.11 -3.60 -32.95
N GLY A 379 -6.87 -3.12 -32.75
CA GLY A 379 -5.78 -3.35 -33.66
C GLY A 379 -5.37 -4.82 -33.80
N ILE A 380 -5.25 -5.54 -32.68
CA ILE A 380 -4.91 -6.97 -32.69
C ILE A 380 -6.03 -7.80 -33.34
N VAL A 381 -7.25 -7.67 -32.85
CA VAL A 381 -8.38 -8.46 -33.36
C VAL A 381 -8.71 -8.09 -34.81
N GLY A 382 -8.77 -6.79 -35.12
CA GLY A 382 -8.99 -6.30 -36.48
C GLY A 382 -7.88 -6.73 -37.44
N GLY A 383 -6.63 -6.67 -37.00
CA GLY A 383 -5.49 -7.15 -37.80
C GLY A 383 -5.59 -8.65 -38.11
N VAL A 384 -5.91 -9.48 -37.13
CA VAL A 384 -6.13 -10.92 -37.37
C VAL A 384 -7.26 -11.16 -38.35
N VAL A 385 -8.41 -10.46 -38.20
CA VAL A 385 -9.56 -10.61 -39.11
C VAL A 385 -9.21 -10.18 -40.53
N VAL A 386 -8.53 -9.06 -40.73
CA VAL A 386 -8.09 -8.58 -42.03
C VAL A 386 -7.13 -9.59 -42.69
N ILE A 387 -6.14 -10.08 -41.95
CA ILE A 387 -5.19 -11.08 -42.47
C ILE A 387 -5.96 -12.35 -42.88
N MET A 388 -6.94 -12.80 -42.06
CA MET A 388 -7.76 -13.96 -42.39
C MET A 388 -8.56 -13.75 -43.68
N MET A 389 -9.22 -12.59 -43.84
CA MET A 389 -9.96 -12.29 -45.06
C MET A 389 -9.06 -12.27 -46.32
N LEU A 390 -7.92 -11.59 -46.22
CA LEU A 390 -6.95 -11.56 -47.33
C LEU A 390 -6.42 -12.97 -47.67
N SER A 391 -6.19 -13.81 -46.66
CA SER A 391 -5.74 -15.19 -46.86
C SER A 391 -6.81 -16.03 -47.57
N ILE A 392 -8.09 -15.90 -47.21
CA ILE A 392 -9.21 -16.60 -47.87
C ILE A 392 -9.36 -16.13 -49.31
N THR A 393 -9.31 -14.80 -49.53
CA THR A 393 -9.41 -14.25 -50.91
C THR A 393 -8.28 -14.74 -51.81
N SER A 394 -7.04 -14.74 -51.32
CA SER A 394 -5.88 -15.28 -52.07
C SER A 394 -6.04 -16.77 -52.35
N ALA A 395 -6.64 -17.54 -51.47
CA ALA A 395 -6.88 -18.96 -51.66
C ALA A 395 -7.96 -19.24 -52.73
N THR A 396 -8.95 -18.37 -52.88
CA THR A 396 -9.99 -18.49 -53.90
C THR A 396 -9.53 -18.03 -55.28
N ASP A 397 -8.62 -17.01 -55.38
CA ASP A 397 -8.09 -16.51 -56.63
C ASP A 397 -7.11 -17.49 -57.31
N VAL A 398 -6.44 -18.37 -56.57
CA VAL A 398 -5.52 -19.40 -57.12
C VAL A 398 -6.26 -20.65 -57.58
N GLY A 399 -7.55 -20.77 -57.28
CA GLY A 399 -8.41 -21.94 -57.62
C GLY A 399 -9.21 -21.76 -58.91
N LEU A 400 -9.06 -20.63 -59.62
CA LEU A 400 -9.61 -20.41 -60.96
C LEU A 400 -8.48 -20.36 -61.97
#